data_12c704be8c45581ed1b7d47d982d8996
#
_entry.id   12c704be8c45581ed1b7d47d982d8996
#
_cell.length_a   1.000
_cell.length_b   1.000
_cell.length_c   1.000
_cell.angle_alpha   90.00
_cell.angle_beta   90.00
_cell.angle_gamma   90.00
#
_symmetry.space_group_name_H-M   'P 1'
#
loop_
_entity.id
_entity.type
_entity.pdbx_description
1 polymer ?
#
loop_
_entity_poly.entity_id
_entity_poly.type
_entity_poly.pdbx_seq_one_letter_code
_entity_poly.pdbx_strand_id
1 'polypeptide(L)'
;MTVRINGERQVDAPPERVYAALTDPEVVMKSVPLVERLEVKDADHWDVVVKVPMPLAPALTLSFEVVERRAPEHAKLRAGGGGMVGGADVVSTFDLTEQAGGTLVRFHAELTFRGALAGLERMLEPVARRQSEKTLDAIEEHAGGAERQR
;
A
#
# COMPACT_ATOMS: atom_id res chain seq x y z
N MET A 1 -5.57 -13.18 -13.83
CA MET A 1 -5.92 -11.80 -14.20
C MET A 1 -5.26 -10.82 -13.24
N THR A 2 -4.85 -9.68 -13.75
CA THR A 2 -4.08 -8.71 -12.99
C THR A 2 -4.76 -7.34 -13.05
N VAL A 3 -4.91 -6.71 -11.89
CA VAL A 3 -5.39 -5.33 -11.78
C VAL A 3 -4.16 -4.43 -11.70
N ARG A 4 -4.10 -3.42 -12.56
CA ARG A 4 -3.01 -2.43 -12.57
C ARG A 4 -3.54 -1.09 -12.13
N ILE A 5 -2.85 -0.48 -11.19
CA ILE A 5 -3.22 0.81 -10.62
C ILE A 5 -2.02 1.74 -10.74
N ASN A 6 -2.23 2.91 -11.31
CA ASN A 6 -1.21 3.94 -11.43
C ASN A 6 -1.74 5.22 -10.83
N GLY A 7 -0.87 6.00 -10.21
CA GLY A 7 -1.25 7.29 -9.67
C GLY A 7 -0.06 8.20 -9.45
N GLU A 8 -0.36 9.47 -9.30
CA GLU A 8 0.63 10.49 -8.95
C GLU A 8 0.01 11.38 -7.88
N ARG A 9 0.86 11.84 -6.95
CA ARG A 9 0.42 12.78 -5.93
C ARG A 9 1.56 13.75 -5.62
N GLN A 10 1.25 15.04 -5.68
CA GLN A 10 2.17 16.07 -5.21
C GLN A 10 1.97 16.21 -3.70
N VAL A 11 3.02 15.96 -2.94
CA VAL A 11 2.98 16.04 -1.47
C VAL A 11 3.82 17.22 -1.03
N ASP A 12 3.26 18.04 -0.15
CA ASP A 12 3.92 19.24 0.38
C ASP A 12 4.83 18.88 1.56
N ALA A 13 5.87 18.13 1.26
CA ALA A 13 6.87 17.70 2.24
C ALA A 13 8.13 17.24 1.49
N PRO A 14 9.30 17.27 2.15
CA PRO A 14 10.53 16.82 1.51
C PRO A 14 10.55 15.30 1.25
N PRO A 15 11.29 14.85 0.23
CA PRO A 15 11.32 13.42 -0.13
C PRO A 15 11.66 12.47 1.02
N GLU A 16 12.57 12.86 1.89
CA GLU A 16 12.99 12.04 3.03
C GLU A 16 11.81 11.74 3.97
N ARG A 17 10.96 12.73 4.18
CA ARG A 17 9.80 12.61 5.05
C ARG A 17 8.70 11.78 4.40
N VAL A 18 8.48 11.97 3.10
CA VAL A 18 7.52 11.19 2.33
C VAL A 18 7.97 9.73 2.28
N TYR A 19 9.26 9.51 2.04
CA TYR A 19 9.82 8.17 1.99
C TYR A 19 9.66 7.42 3.33
N ALA A 20 9.93 8.11 4.42
CA ALA A 20 9.76 7.53 5.75
C ALA A 20 8.30 7.11 5.98
N ALA A 21 7.34 7.93 5.54
CA ALA A 21 5.92 7.62 5.69
C ALA A 21 5.52 6.41 4.84
N LEU A 22 5.93 6.36 3.58
CA LEU A 22 5.49 5.28 2.68
C LEU A 22 6.14 3.92 3.00
N THR A 23 7.26 3.92 3.70
CA THR A 23 7.92 2.68 4.13
C THR A 23 7.59 2.31 5.57
N ASP A 24 6.72 3.06 6.22
CA ASP A 24 6.28 2.77 7.58
C ASP A 24 4.96 1.99 7.53
N PRO A 25 4.96 0.69 7.90
CA PRO A 25 3.75 -0.11 7.84
C PRO A 25 2.63 0.43 8.73
N GLU A 26 2.95 1.09 9.85
CA GLU A 26 1.94 1.72 10.70
C GLU A 26 1.19 2.82 9.96
N VAL A 27 1.88 3.59 9.15
CA VAL A 27 1.26 4.67 8.37
C VAL A 27 0.39 4.12 7.24
N VAL A 28 0.95 3.24 6.41
CA VAL A 28 0.24 2.78 5.21
C VAL A 28 -0.87 1.79 5.52
N MET A 29 -0.68 0.94 6.53
CA MET A 29 -1.67 -0.10 6.85
C MET A 29 -2.82 0.43 7.69
N LYS A 30 -2.60 1.40 8.57
CA LYS A 30 -3.67 1.99 9.38
C LYS A 30 -4.73 2.72 8.57
N SER A 31 -4.38 3.20 7.39
CA SER A 31 -5.31 3.90 6.51
C SER A 31 -6.26 2.96 5.78
N VAL A 32 -6.03 1.66 5.87
CA VAL A 32 -6.78 0.65 5.12
C VAL A 32 -7.88 0.07 6.01
N PRO A 33 -9.17 0.40 5.78
CA PRO A 33 -10.26 -0.10 6.63
C PRO A 33 -10.40 -1.62 6.63
N LEU A 34 -9.88 -2.27 5.60
CA LEU A 34 -9.94 -3.73 5.48
C LEU A 34 -8.89 -4.45 6.30
N VAL A 35 -7.89 -3.74 6.82
CA VAL A 35 -6.86 -4.33 7.67
C VAL A 35 -7.40 -4.52 9.07
N GLU A 36 -7.47 -5.76 9.52
CA GLU A 36 -7.92 -6.11 10.87
C GLU A 36 -6.75 -6.15 11.85
N ARG A 37 -5.58 -6.52 11.37
CA ARG A 37 -4.42 -6.74 12.23
C ARG A 37 -3.13 -6.54 11.46
N LEU A 38 -2.15 -5.92 12.10
CA LEU A 38 -0.81 -5.70 11.57
C LEU A 38 0.20 -6.26 12.56
N GLU A 39 1.12 -7.09 12.08
CA GLU A 39 2.23 -7.61 12.85
C GLU A 39 3.53 -7.26 12.15
N VAL A 40 4.28 -6.33 12.71
CA VAL A 40 5.58 -5.91 12.17
C VAL A 40 6.66 -6.83 12.70
N LYS A 41 7.40 -7.46 11.80
CA LYS A 41 8.49 -8.37 12.15
C LYS A 41 9.82 -7.64 12.18
N ASP A 42 10.10 -6.83 11.19
CA ASP A 42 11.27 -5.96 11.13
C ASP A 42 10.98 -4.79 10.17
N ALA A 43 11.99 -3.98 9.88
CA ALA A 43 11.82 -2.79 9.05
C ALA A 43 11.33 -3.11 7.63
N ASP A 44 11.63 -4.31 7.14
CA ASP A 44 11.32 -4.70 5.76
C ASP A 44 10.28 -5.81 5.64
N HIS A 45 9.78 -6.34 6.77
CA HIS A 45 8.84 -7.46 6.76
C HIS A 45 7.70 -7.26 7.75
N TRP A 46 6.47 -7.46 7.29
CA TRP A 46 5.29 -7.44 8.17
C TRP A 46 4.18 -8.30 7.58
N ASP A 47 3.29 -8.75 8.46
CA ASP A 47 2.10 -9.50 8.06
C ASP A 47 0.86 -8.69 8.34
N VAL A 48 -0.11 -8.82 7.47
CA VAL A 48 -1.38 -8.10 7.56
C VAL A 48 -2.53 -9.10 7.43
N VAL A 49 -3.50 -9.01 8.32
CA VAL A 49 -4.75 -9.76 8.20
C VAL A 49 -5.77 -8.82 7.57
N VAL A 50 -6.28 -9.19 6.41
CA VAL A 50 -7.17 -8.36 5.61
C VAL A 50 -8.55 -9.00 5.54
N LYS A 51 -9.58 -8.21 5.81
CA LYS A 51 -10.96 -8.64 5.67
C LYS A 51 -11.37 -8.60 4.20
N VAL A 52 -11.92 -9.72 3.73
CA VAL A 52 -12.49 -9.78 2.39
C VAL A 52 -13.86 -9.10 2.43
N PRO A 53 -14.16 -8.14 1.52
CA PRO A 53 -15.43 -7.40 1.55
C PRO A 53 -16.61 -8.22 1.01
N MET A 54 -16.84 -9.36 1.63
CA MET A 54 -17.93 -10.29 1.32
C MET A 54 -18.48 -10.87 2.62
N PRO A 55 -19.80 -11.05 2.71
CA PRO A 55 -20.39 -11.69 3.89
C PRO A 55 -19.82 -13.08 4.10
N LEU A 56 -19.48 -13.41 5.34
CA LEU A 56 -19.02 -14.73 5.77
C LEU A 56 -17.69 -15.19 5.14
N ALA A 57 -17.00 -14.32 4.43
CA ALA A 57 -15.70 -14.68 3.86
C ALA A 57 -14.62 -14.71 4.96
N PRO A 58 -13.75 -15.72 4.97
CA PRO A 58 -12.62 -15.73 5.90
C PRO A 58 -11.60 -14.65 5.54
N ALA A 59 -10.89 -14.16 6.54
CA ALA A 59 -9.84 -13.19 6.32
C ALA A 59 -8.66 -13.80 5.56
N LEU A 60 -7.88 -12.94 4.91
CA LEU A 60 -6.64 -13.31 4.24
C LEU A 60 -5.45 -12.81 5.05
N THR A 61 -4.38 -13.58 5.06
CA THR A 61 -3.11 -13.12 5.62
C THR A 61 -2.15 -12.86 4.48
N LEU A 62 -1.63 -11.63 4.42
CA LEU A 62 -0.66 -11.22 3.42
C LEU A 62 0.65 -10.87 4.09
N SER A 63 1.74 -11.39 3.56
CA SER A 63 3.09 -11.08 4.04
C SER A 63 3.72 -10.06 3.11
N PHE A 64 4.15 -8.95 3.68
CA PHE A 64 4.76 -7.84 2.95
C PHE A 64 6.27 -7.83 3.14
N GLU A 65 6.98 -7.49 2.07
CA GLU A 65 8.42 -7.32 2.08
C GLU A 65 8.80 -6.09 1.25
N VAL A 66 9.72 -5.29 1.78
CA VAL A 66 10.35 -4.22 1.01
C VAL A 66 11.51 -4.85 0.25
N VAL A 67 11.36 -5.05 -1.05
CA VAL A 67 12.36 -5.76 -1.88
C VAL A 67 13.39 -4.85 -2.50
N GLU A 68 13.08 -3.56 -2.66
CA GLU A 68 14.03 -2.56 -3.12
C GLU A 68 13.87 -1.30 -2.28
N ARG A 69 14.99 -0.81 -1.78
CA ARG A 69 15.02 0.37 -0.93
C ARG A 69 16.18 1.29 -1.36
N ARG A 70 15.84 2.38 -2.03
CA ARG A 70 16.81 3.42 -2.42
C ARG A 70 16.30 4.77 -1.93
N ALA A 71 16.51 5.01 -0.65
CA ALA A 71 16.03 6.24 0.00
C ALA A 71 16.75 7.47 -0.55
N PRO A 72 16.05 8.58 -0.76
CA PRO A 72 14.60 8.76 -0.61
C PRO A 72 13.84 8.70 -1.95
N GLU A 73 14.38 8.04 -2.94
CA GLU A 73 13.89 8.14 -4.33
C GLU A 73 13.00 6.98 -4.77
N HIS A 74 13.22 5.78 -4.24
CA HIS A 74 12.58 4.59 -4.77
C HIS A 74 12.35 3.53 -3.70
N ALA A 75 11.17 2.92 -3.72
CA ALA A 75 10.87 1.75 -2.91
C ALA A 75 9.99 0.80 -3.71
N LYS A 76 10.24 -0.50 -3.55
CA LYS A 76 9.40 -1.54 -4.15
C LYS A 76 9.00 -2.52 -3.06
N LEU A 77 7.71 -2.77 -2.96
CA LEU A 77 7.13 -3.68 -1.99
C LEU A 77 6.48 -4.84 -2.70
N ARG A 78 6.59 -6.01 -2.12
CA ARG A 78 5.91 -7.21 -2.60
C ARG A 78 5.11 -7.79 -1.46
N ALA A 79 3.89 -8.22 -1.76
CA ALA A 79 3.07 -8.91 -0.80
C ALA A 79 2.45 -10.14 -1.43
N GLY A 80 2.22 -11.16 -0.63
CA GLY A 80 1.56 -12.36 -1.10
C GLY A 80 1.02 -13.17 0.04
N GLY A 81 0.03 -13.99 -0.27
CA GLY A 81 -0.57 -14.89 0.69
C GLY A 81 -2.00 -15.19 0.35
N GLY A 82 -2.73 -15.73 1.31
CA GLY A 82 -4.11 -16.11 1.06
C GLY A 82 -4.79 -16.72 2.25
N GLY A 83 -5.83 -17.46 1.96
CA GLY A 83 -6.64 -18.16 2.92
C GLY A 83 -7.54 -19.16 2.20
N MET A 84 -8.66 -19.52 2.81
CA MET A 84 -9.56 -20.56 2.28
C MET A 84 -10.23 -20.15 0.96
N VAL A 85 -10.42 -18.86 0.72
CA VAL A 85 -11.12 -18.36 -0.49
C VAL A 85 -10.17 -18.06 -1.65
N GLY A 86 -8.87 -18.28 -1.47
CA GLY A 86 -7.88 -18.00 -2.51
C GLY A 86 -6.80 -17.10 -1.98
N GLY A 87 -6.11 -16.41 -2.85
CA GLY A 87 -5.00 -15.57 -2.47
C GLY A 87 -4.83 -14.36 -3.36
N ALA A 88 -3.85 -13.55 -2.99
CA ALA A 88 -3.51 -12.35 -3.75
C ALA A 88 -2.01 -12.13 -3.70
N ASP A 89 -1.48 -11.60 -4.80
CA ASP A 89 -0.10 -11.16 -4.88
C ASP A 89 -0.11 -9.70 -5.30
N VAL A 90 0.71 -8.90 -4.64
CA VAL A 90 0.78 -7.46 -4.88
C VAL A 90 2.23 -7.06 -5.09
N VAL A 91 2.47 -6.26 -6.12
CA VAL A 91 3.77 -5.60 -6.31
C VAL A 91 3.49 -4.12 -6.43
N SER A 92 4.07 -3.32 -5.52
CA SER A 92 3.89 -1.87 -5.50
C SER A 92 5.24 -1.18 -5.64
N THR A 93 5.29 -0.18 -6.50
CA THR A 93 6.49 0.61 -6.74
C THR A 93 6.19 2.08 -6.48
N PHE A 94 7.05 2.74 -5.74
CA PHE A 94 6.97 4.17 -5.47
C PHE A 94 8.24 4.86 -5.95
N ASP A 95 8.07 5.89 -6.76
CA ASP A 95 9.18 6.74 -7.22
C ASP A 95 8.92 8.16 -6.80
N LEU A 96 9.89 8.78 -6.14
CA LEU A 96 9.78 10.11 -5.57
C LEU A 96 10.74 11.05 -6.27
N THR A 97 10.20 12.19 -6.68
CA THR A 97 10.99 13.25 -7.32
C THR A 97 10.70 14.56 -6.59
N GLU A 98 11.76 15.29 -6.23
CA GLU A 98 11.60 16.63 -5.66
C GLU A 98 11.04 17.54 -6.74
N GLN A 99 9.93 18.22 -6.44
CA GLN A 99 9.24 19.05 -7.42
C GLN A 99 8.40 20.12 -6.71
N ALA A 100 8.50 21.35 -7.19
CA ALA A 100 7.69 22.47 -6.71
C ALA A 100 7.74 22.69 -5.19
N GLY A 101 8.92 22.50 -4.59
CA GLY A 101 9.10 22.68 -3.15
C GLY A 101 8.62 21.51 -2.29
N GLY A 102 8.16 20.45 -2.92
CA GLY A 102 7.71 19.25 -2.24
C GLY A 102 8.17 18.00 -2.98
N THR A 103 7.34 16.98 -3.00
CA THR A 103 7.67 15.70 -3.60
C THR A 103 6.55 15.22 -4.51
N LEU A 104 6.90 14.88 -5.74
CA LEU A 104 5.97 14.17 -6.62
C LEU A 104 6.15 12.68 -6.38
N VAL A 105 5.08 12.02 -5.91
CA VAL A 105 5.05 10.58 -5.69
C VAL A 105 4.38 9.94 -6.89
N ARG A 106 5.11 9.06 -7.57
CA ARG A 106 4.54 8.21 -8.62
C ARG A 106 4.39 6.81 -8.08
N PHE A 107 3.21 6.27 -8.24
CA PHE A 107 2.83 5.01 -7.67
C PHE A 107 2.33 4.06 -8.75
N HIS A 108 2.80 2.82 -8.71
CA HIS A 108 2.33 1.77 -9.59
C HIS A 108 2.13 0.50 -8.78
N ALA A 109 0.99 -0.16 -8.94
CA ALA A 109 0.72 -1.43 -8.29
C ALA A 109 0.12 -2.42 -9.25
N GLU A 110 0.49 -3.68 -9.08
CA GLU A 110 -0.10 -4.80 -9.78
C GLU A 110 -0.61 -5.80 -8.76
N LEU A 111 -1.90 -6.15 -8.87
CA LEU A 111 -2.56 -7.09 -7.98
C LEU A 111 -3.04 -8.28 -8.80
N THR A 112 -2.65 -9.48 -8.39
CA THR A 112 -3.08 -10.72 -9.02
C THR A 112 -3.86 -11.52 -8.01
N PHE A 113 -5.09 -11.89 -8.36
CA PHE A 113 -5.96 -12.68 -7.49
C PHE A 113 -5.98 -14.14 -7.93
N ARG A 114 -6.05 -15.05 -6.96
CA ARG A 114 -6.03 -16.50 -7.18
C ARG A 114 -7.21 -17.16 -6.49
N GLY A 115 -7.59 -18.35 -7.00
CA GLY A 115 -8.69 -19.11 -6.43
C GLY A 115 -10.03 -18.42 -6.63
N ALA A 116 -10.90 -18.51 -5.64
CA ALA A 116 -12.21 -17.87 -5.71
C ALA A 116 -12.13 -16.36 -5.85
N LEU A 117 -11.06 -15.73 -5.34
CA LEU A 117 -10.87 -14.28 -5.46
C LEU A 117 -10.66 -13.84 -6.90
N ALA A 118 -10.10 -14.70 -7.76
CA ALA A 118 -9.92 -14.37 -9.17
C ALA A 118 -11.26 -14.13 -9.87
N GLY A 119 -12.31 -14.82 -9.45
CA GLY A 119 -13.65 -14.62 -9.97
C GLY A 119 -14.30 -13.31 -9.52
N LEU A 120 -13.75 -12.66 -8.52
CA LEU A 120 -14.27 -11.42 -7.94
C LEU A 120 -13.48 -10.20 -8.37
N GLU A 121 -12.57 -10.33 -9.32
CA GLU A 121 -11.67 -9.26 -9.72
C GLU A 121 -12.40 -7.95 -10.06
N ARG A 122 -13.50 -8.04 -10.79
CA ARG A 122 -14.29 -6.85 -11.15
C ARG A 122 -14.85 -6.12 -9.94
N MET A 123 -15.21 -6.88 -8.91
CA MET A 123 -15.73 -6.32 -7.66
C MET A 123 -14.60 -5.74 -6.81
N LEU A 124 -13.43 -6.37 -6.86
CA LEU A 124 -12.28 -5.98 -6.03
C LEU A 124 -11.49 -4.81 -6.62
N GLU A 125 -11.53 -4.60 -7.93
CA GLU A 125 -10.79 -3.52 -8.58
C GLU A 125 -11.12 -2.13 -8.02
N PRO A 126 -12.40 -1.71 -7.90
CA PRO A 126 -12.70 -0.41 -7.31
C PRO A 126 -12.29 -0.31 -5.85
N VAL A 127 -12.34 -1.41 -5.11
CA VAL A 127 -11.88 -1.45 -3.72
C VAL A 127 -10.37 -1.19 -3.67
N ALA A 128 -9.60 -1.87 -4.53
CA ALA A 128 -8.16 -1.69 -4.60
C ALA A 128 -7.76 -0.26 -4.99
N ARG A 129 -8.46 0.32 -5.95
CA ARG A 129 -8.22 1.72 -6.36
C ARG A 129 -8.48 2.69 -5.22
N ARG A 130 -9.57 2.49 -4.49
CA ARG A 130 -9.93 3.32 -3.34
C ARG A 130 -8.89 3.19 -2.22
N GLN A 131 -8.40 1.98 -2.00
CA GLN A 131 -7.36 1.73 -1.00
C GLN A 131 -6.06 2.45 -1.36
N SER A 132 -5.68 2.44 -2.64
CA SER A 132 -4.49 3.15 -3.10
C SER A 132 -4.58 4.64 -2.85
N GLU A 133 -5.76 5.24 -3.08
CA GLU A 133 -6.01 6.64 -2.80
C GLU A 133 -5.90 6.95 -1.31
N LYS A 134 -6.46 6.10 -0.46
CA LYS A 134 -6.38 6.26 0.99
C LYS A 134 -4.95 6.12 1.49
N THR A 135 -4.18 5.24 0.88
CA THR A 135 -2.77 5.08 1.22
C THR A 135 -1.99 6.35 0.90
N LEU A 136 -2.22 6.92 -0.28
CA LEU A 136 -1.58 8.18 -0.65
C LEU A 136 -2.03 9.33 0.26
N ASP A 137 -3.30 9.36 0.64
CA ASP A 137 -3.82 10.36 1.59
C ASP A 137 -3.10 10.24 2.94
N ALA A 138 -2.93 9.02 3.43
CA ALA A 138 -2.24 8.77 4.71
C ALA A 138 -0.78 9.20 4.66
N ILE A 139 -0.08 8.91 3.57
CA ILE A 139 1.30 9.32 3.36
C ILE A 139 1.40 10.85 3.37
N GLU A 140 0.52 11.50 2.62
CA GLU A 140 0.47 12.96 2.54
C GLU A 140 0.17 13.58 3.90
N GLU A 141 -0.82 13.08 4.60
CA GLU A 141 -1.21 13.58 5.91
C GLU A 141 -0.10 13.41 6.94
N HIS A 142 0.52 12.24 6.98
CA HIS A 142 1.59 11.96 7.93
C HIS A 142 2.82 12.83 7.66
N ALA A 143 3.27 12.90 6.41
CA ALA A 143 4.45 13.67 6.03
C ALA A 143 4.21 15.18 6.14
N GLY A 144 3.10 15.67 5.61
CA GLY A 144 2.76 17.09 5.63
C GLY A 144 2.27 17.57 6.98
N GLY A 145 1.52 16.72 7.72
CA GLY A 145 1.01 17.05 9.04
C GLY A 145 2.12 17.31 10.05
N ALA A 146 3.19 16.54 9.99
CA ALA A 146 4.34 16.72 10.87
C ALA A 146 5.01 18.09 10.64
N GLU A 147 4.97 18.58 9.42
CA GLU A 147 5.51 19.89 9.07
C GLU A 147 4.60 21.03 9.53
N ARG A 148 3.30 20.84 9.44
CA ARG A 148 2.31 21.84 9.86
C ARG A 148 2.29 22.08 11.36
N GLN A 149 2.78 21.14 12.14
CA GLN A 149 2.81 21.26 13.62
C GLN A 149 4.00 22.05 14.13
N ARG A 150 4.83 22.54 13.23
CA ARG A 150 5.93 23.47 13.55
C ARG A 150 5.45 24.92 13.43
#